data_e8354fe9976ff7085bab6fc191817cba
#
_entry.id   e8354fe9976ff7085bab6fc191817cba
#
_cell.length_a   1.000
_cell.length_b   1.000
_cell.length_c   1.000
_cell.angle_alpha   90.00
_cell.angle_beta   90.00
_cell.angle_gamma   90.00
#
_symmetry.space_group_name_H-M   'P 1'
#
loop_
_entity.id
_entity.type
_entity.pdbx_description
1 polymer ?
#
loop_
_entity_poly.entity_id
_entity_poly.type
_entity_poly.pdbx_seq_one_letter_code
_entity_poly.pdbx_strand_id
1 'polypeptide(L)'
;KMHLAVNLTNGSSVFFIRNIKGVLMENKTKWYRDPDVITKIIAVAFLVLLGCCIHFFAQDFFDKTLKLAISGNVNALAEYLRSFGPWAIVISFLLDVFINAASIFPSIFLSTANGLIFGLPLGILISWLAETVGVVISFLLMRYLFRGTAEKIIATSNSLKNIDEASGKNGLQWMAFARALPYFPSGILTAIGALSKISVGDYIIANLIGKFPSTALEVVIGHDIVNFKQNSMRLTVLVI
;
A
#
# COMPACT_ATOMS: atom_id res chain seq x y z
N LYS A 1 -60.93 -17.34 27.10
CA LYS A 1 -61.33 -16.26 26.17
C LYS A 1 -61.10 -14.93 26.92
N MET A 2 -60.02 -14.30 26.67
CA MET A 2 -59.71 -13.01 27.24
C MET A 2 -59.33 -12.07 26.08
N HIS A 3 -60.26 -11.21 25.72
CA HIS A 3 -60.06 -10.17 24.72
C HIS A 3 -59.20 -9.07 25.33
N LEU A 4 -57.96 -8.96 24.91
CA LEU A 4 -57.14 -7.76 25.15
C LEU A 4 -57.42 -6.77 24.01
N ALA A 5 -58.31 -5.81 24.25
CA ALA A 5 -58.50 -4.69 23.39
C ALA A 5 -57.31 -3.72 23.60
N VAL A 6 -56.35 -3.72 22.70
CA VAL A 6 -55.30 -2.70 22.66
C VAL A 6 -55.90 -1.43 22.04
N ASN A 7 -56.25 -0.49 22.87
CA ASN A 7 -56.68 0.86 22.46
C ASN A 7 -55.42 1.63 21.99
N LEU A 8 -55.13 1.56 20.69
CA LEU A 8 -54.11 2.36 20.04
C LEU A 8 -54.69 3.78 19.83
N THR A 9 -54.42 4.69 20.74
CA THR A 9 -54.67 6.12 20.53
C THR A 9 -53.80 6.59 19.36
N ASN A 10 -54.48 7.03 18.29
CA ASN A 10 -53.93 7.40 16.99
C ASN A 10 -52.83 8.50 16.97
N GLY A 11 -52.47 9.06 18.10
CA GLY A 11 -51.45 10.10 18.19
C GLY A 11 -50.01 9.61 18.43
N SER A 12 -49.85 8.55 19.23
CA SER A 12 -48.51 8.06 19.61
C SER A 12 -47.83 7.22 18.53
N SER A 13 -48.61 6.44 17.79
CA SER A 13 -48.11 5.65 16.67
C SER A 13 -47.66 6.53 15.47
N VAL A 14 -48.43 7.56 15.16
CA VAL A 14 -48.09 8.54 14.10
C VAL A 14 -46.86 9.33 14.48
N PHE A 15 -46.72 9.73 15.74
CA PHE A 15 -45.54 10.44 16.26
C PHE A 15 -44.29 9.55 16.23
N PHE A 16 -44.42 8.29 16.61
CA PHE A 16 -43.32 7.31 16.59
C PHE A 16 -42.86 7.00 15.16
N ILE A 17 -43.79 6.77 14.24
CA ILE A 17 -43.48 6.52 12.82
C ILE A 17 -42.85 7.77 12.16
N ARG A 18 -43.31 8.97 12.51
CA ARG A 18 -42.75 10.23 12.01
C ARG A 18 -41.34 10.48 12.52
N ASN A 19 -41.08 10.13 13.79
CA ASN A 19 -39.73 10.22 14.38
C ASN A 19 -38.78 9.19 13.79
N ILE A 20 -39.20 7.95 13.58
CA ILE A 20 -38.41 6.90 12.90
C ILE A 20 -38.13 7.32 11.44
N LYS A 21 -39.12 7.82 10.70
CA LYS A 21 -38.92 8.34 9.36
C LYS A 21 -37.96 9.54 9.35
N GLY A 22 -38.06 10.45 10.31
CA GLY A 22 -37.16 11.58 10.47
C GLY A 22 -35.71 11.14 10.70
N VAL A 23 -35.50 10.18 11.63
CA VAL A 23 -34.17 9.62 11.93
C VAL A 23 -33.61 8.83 10.74
N LEU A 24 -34.44 8.07 10.03
CA LEU A 24 -34.02 7.31 8.85
C LEU A 24 -33.74 8.22 7.65
N MET A 25 -34.50 9.31 7.50
CA MET A 25 -34.26 10.29 6.43
C MET A 25 -33.05 11.19 6.76
N GLU A 26 -32.86 11.57 8.00
CA GLU A 26 -31.70 12.36 8.46
C GLU A 26 -30.40 11.54 8.34
N ASN A 27 -30.47 10.22 8.58
CA ASN A 27 -29.33 9.34 8.42
C ASN A 27 -29.02 9.07 6.93
N LYS A 28 -30.03 9.08 6.03
CA LYS A 28 -29.81 8.92 4.57
C LYS A 28 -29.19 10.15 3.92
N THR A 29 -29.42 11.35 4.46
CA THR A 29 -28.90 12.59 3.87
C THR A 29 -27.53 13.00 4.37
N LYS A 30 -27.02 12.40 5.43
CA LYS A 30 -25.71 12.72 6.03
C LYS A 30 -24.53 11.91 5.49
N TRP A 31 -24.75 10.65 5.03
CA TRP A 31 -23.65 9.76 4.69
C TRP A 31 -22.80 10.25 3.50
N TYR A 32 -23.40 10.86 2.48
CA TYR A 32 -22.64 11.40 1.33
C TYR A 32 -22.04 12.79 1.57
N ARG A 33 -22.33 13.44 2.70
CA ARG A 33 -21.69 14.67 3.17
C ARG A 33 -20.66 14.44 4.27
N ASP A 34 -20.51 13.21 4.71
CA ASP A 34 -19.47 12.83 5.65
C ASP A 34 -18.11 12.95 4.94
N PRO A 35 -17.18 13.80 5.43
CA PRO A 35 -15.85 13.97 4.85
C PRO A 35 -15.12 12.63 4.66
N ASP A 36 -15.30 11.69 5.58
CA ASP A 36 -14.72 10.36 5.51
C ASP A 36 -15.24 9.55 4.32
N VAL A 37 -16.54 9.61 4.06
CA VAL A 37 -17.17 8.92 2.93
C VAL A 37 -16.75 9.56 1.61
N ILE A 38 -16.73 10.90 1.54
CA ILE A 38 -16.29 11.63 0.35
C ILE A 38 -14.83 11.27 0.04
N THR A 39 -13.94 11.25 1.03
CA THR A 39 -12.53 10.91 0.85
C THR A 39 -12.36 9.48 0.34
N LYS A 40 -13.15 8.53 0.87
CA LYS A 40 -13.15 7.13 0.40
C LYS A 40 -13.61 7.03 -1.04
N ILE A 41 -14.68 7.74 -1.41
CA ILE A 41 -15.18 7.77 -2.79
C ILE A 41 -14.13 8.36 -3.73
N ILE A 42 -13.49 9.47 -3.34
CA ILE A 42 -12.43 10.10 -4.14
C ILE A 42 -11.24 9.14 -4.30
N ALA A 43 -10.82 8.46 -3.23
CA ALA A 43 -9.72 7.49 -3.29
C ALA A 43 -10.04 6.31 -4.23
N VAL A 44 -11.25 5.76 -4.14
CA VAL A 44 -11.70 4.68 -5.03
C VAL A 44 -11.83 5.18 -6.47
N ALA A 45 -12.41 6.37 -6.69
CA ALA A 45 -12.53 6.97 -8.01
C ALA A 45 -11.16 7.23 -8.65
N PHE A 46 -10.20 7.71 -7.85
CA PHE A 46 -8.81 7.89 -8.29
C PHE A 46 -8.15 6.57 -8.72
N LEU A 47 -8.33 5.50 -7.92
CA LEU A 47 -7.81 4.17 -8.27
C LEU A 47 -8.44 3.61 -9.54
N VAL A 48 -9.75 3.77 -9.70
CA VAL A 48 -10.48 3.36 -10.93
C VAL A 48 -9.99 4.17 -12.11
N LEU A 49 -9.87 5.49 -11.97
CA LEU A 49 -9.36 6.37 -13.03
C LEU A 49 -7.93 5.98 -13.43
N LEU A 50 -7.06 5.75 -12.44
CA LEU A 50 -5.69 5.30 -12.67
C LEU A 50 -5.65 3.96 -13.41
N GLY A 51 -6.47 2.99 -12.98
CA GLY A 51 -6.62 1.71 -13.67
C GLY A 51 -7.13 1.85 -15.11
N CYS A 52 -8.11 2.70 -15.34
CA CYS A 52 -8.60 3.03 -16.67
C CYS A 52 -7.52 3.70 -17.55
N CYS A 53 -6.80 4.68 -17.01
CA CYS A 53 -5.70 5.33 -17.72
C CYS A 53 -4.62 4.31 -18.13
N ILE A 54 -4.24 3.42 -17.20
CA ILE A 54 -3.29 2.35 -17.50
C ILE A 54 -3.85 1.45 -18.61
N HIS A 55 -5.09 1.01 -18.48
CA HIS A 55 -5.70 0.10 -19.45
C HIS A 55 -5.78 0.70 -20.86
N PHE A 56 -6.19 1.98 -20.99
CA PHE A 56 -6.39 2.59 -22.30
C PHE A 56 -5.12 3.17 -22.94
N PHE A 57 -4.18 3.67 -22.15
CA PHE A 57 -3.01 4.40 -22.66
C PHE A 57 -1.70 3.64 -22.56
N ALA A 58 -1.60 2.64 -21.69
CA ALA A 58 -0.35 1.96 -21.41
C ALA A 58 -0.48 0.43 -21.35
N GLN A 59 -1.53 -0.16 -21.90
CA GLN A 59 -1.80 -1.60 -21.81
C GLN A 59 -0.63 -2.42 -22.32
N ASP A 60 -0.14 -2.13 -23.54
CA ASP A 60 1.00 -2.85 -24.11
C ASP A 60 2.28 -2.71 -23.28
N PHE A 61 2.50 -1.52 -22.70
CA PHE A 61 3.63 -1.26 -21.82
C PHE A 61 3.53 -2.09 -20.54
N PHE A 62 2.39 -2.04 -19.86
CA PHE A 62 2.18 -2.77 -18.61
C PHE A 62 2.18 -4.28 -18.84
N ASP A 63 1.50 -4.78 -19.86
CA ASP A 63 1.49 -6.20 -20.22
C ASP A 63 2.88 -6.72 -20.50
N LYS A 64 3.67 -5.99 -21.27
CA LYS A 64 5.05 -6.38 -21.60
C LYS A 64 5.94 -6.33 -20.36
N THR A 65 5.86 -5.26 -19.59
CA THR A 65 6.65 -5.10 -18.37
C THR A 65 6.30 -6.19 -17.35
N LEU A 66 5.00 -6.43 -17.14
CA LEU A 66 4.52 -7.44 -16.22
C LEU A 66 4.93 -8.86 -16.66
N LYS A 67 4.80 -9.19 -17.93
CA LYS A 67 5.26 -10.48 -18.48
C LYS A 67 6.76 -10.68 -18.27
N LEU A 68 7.58 -9.66 -18.51
CA LEU A 68 9.03 -9.72 -18.30
C LEU A 68 9.37 -9.87 -16.82
N ALA A 69 8.68 -9.15 -15.93
CA ALA A 69 8.87 -9.28 -14.50
C ALA A 69 8.45 -10.66 -13.98
N ILE A 70 7.27 -11.19 -14.39
CA ILE A 70 6.79 -12.52 -13.98
C ILE A 70 7.68 -13.63 -14.50
N SER A 71 8.21 -13.49 -15.71
CA SER A 71 9.12 -14.49 -16.28
C SER A 71 10.48 -14.57 -15.56
N GLY A 72 10.77 -13.64 -14.65
CA GLY A 72 12.06 -13.52 -13.96
C GLY A 72 13.20 -13.12 -14.91
N ASN A 73 12.91 -12.71 -16.14
CA ASN A 73 13.92 -12.30 -17.11
C ASN A 73 14.31 -10.83 -16.90
N VAL A 74 15.11 -10.60 -15.85
CA VAL A 74 15.54 -9.27 -15.44
C VAL A 74 16.36 -8.57 -16.51
N ASN A 75 17.16 -9.31 -17.28
CA ASN A 75 17.96 -8.75 -18.38
C ASN A 75 17.05 -8.18 -19.47
N ALA A 76 16.04 -8.92 -19.90
CA ALA A 76 15.09 -8.45 -20.90
C ALA A 76 14.26 -7.25 -20.38
N LEU A 77 13.92 -7.25 -19.09
CA LEU A 77 13.26 -6.10 -18.44
C LEU A 77 14.18 -4.88 -18.44
N ALA A 78 15.44 -5.03 -18.08
CA ALA A 78 16.43 -3.96 -18.09
C ALA A 78 16.66 -3.39 -19.51
N GLU A 79 16.77 -4.24 -20.51
CA GLU A 79 16.89 -3.81 -21.92
C GLU A 79 15.65 -3.05 -22.39
N TYR A 80 14.47 -3.57 -22.04
CA TYR A 80 13.23 -2.91 -22.37
C TYR A 80 13.10 -1.52 -21.73
N LEU A 81 13.41 -1.39 -20.44
CA LEU A 81 13.42 -0.09 -19.76
C LEU A 81 14.50 0.84 -20.33
N ARG A 82 15.69 0.32 -20.66
CA ARG A 82 16.77 1.09 -21.27
C ARG A 82 16.40 1.64 -22.66
N SER A 83 15.51 0.96 -23.40
CA SER A 83 15.04 1.43 -24.70
C SER A 83 14.31 2.76 -24.69
N PHE A 84 13.84 3.20 -23.51
CA PHE A 84 13.23 4.53 -23.31
C PHE A 84 14.27 5.68 -23.21
N GLY A 85 15.56 5.36 -23.31
CA GLY A 85 16.63 6.37 -23.29
C GLY A 85 16.62 7.23 -22.03
N PRO A 86 16.68 8.58 -22.12
CA PRO A 86 16.71 9.46 -20.95
C PRO A 86 15.50 9.34 -20.04
N TRP A 87 14.36 8.91 -20.56
CA TRP A 87 13.12 8.72 -19.80
C TRP A 87 13.11 7.46 -18.96
N ALA A 88 14.06 6.55 -19.15
CA ALA A 88 14.14 5.28 -18.42
C ALA A 88 14.10 5.46 -16.89
N ILE A 89 14.74 6.51 -16.34
CA ILE A 89 14.73 6.82 -14.91
C ILE A 89 13.31 7.11 -14.42
N VAL A 90 12.59 8.01 -15.12
CA VAL A 90 11.26 8.45 -14.73
C VAL A 90 10.27 7.30 -14.87
N ILE A 91 10.35 6.56 -15.97
CA ILE A 91 9.46 5.42 -16.25
C ILE A 91 9.68 4.32 -15.21
N SER A 92 10.93 3.97 -14.92
CA SER A 92 11.27 2.97 -13.93
C SER A 92 10.82 3.39 -12.52
N PHE A 93 11.04 4.65 -12.13
CA PHE A 93 10.58 5.19 -10.86
C PHE A 93 9.06 5.10 -10.72
N LEU A 94 8.30 5.58 -11.71
CA LEU A 94 6.83 5.55 -11.67
C LEU A 94 6.27 4.13 -11.65
N LEU A 95 6.89 3.22 -12.42
CA LEU A 95 6.52 1.82 -12.43
C LEU A 95 6.74 1.16 -11.06
N ASP A 96 7.87 1.46 -10.42
CA ASP A 96 8.23 0.93 -9.10
C ASP A 96 7.29 1.49 -8.01
N VAL A 97 6.97 2.79 -8.07
CA VAL A 97 5.93 3.40 -7.23
C VAL A 97 4.61 2.66 -7.40
N PHE A 98 4.20 2.40 -8.64
CA PHE A 98 2.94 1.74 -8.93
C PHE A 98 2.89 0.30 -8.38
N ILE A 99 3.92 -0.49 -8.61
CA ILE A 99 4.03 -1.88 -8.12
C ILE A 99 3.95 -1.92 -6.59
N ASN A 100 4.68 -1.03 -5.92
CA ASN A 100 4.66 -0.95 -4.46
C ASN A 100 3.36 -0.40 -3.89
N ALA A 101 2.72 0.55 -4.59
CA ALA A 101 1.41 1.06 -4.20
C ALA A 101 0.31 0.00 -4.34
N ALA A 102 0.36 -0.80 -5.40
CA ALA A 102 -0.55 -1.93 -5.59
C ALA A 102 -0.29 -3.07 -4.61
N SER A 103 0.94 -3.19 -4.09
CA SER A 103 1.39 -4.25 -3.15
C SER A 103 1.14 -5.70 -3.65
N ILE A 104 1.00 -5.89 -4.95
CA ILE A 104 0.62 -7.17 -5.57
C ILE A 104 1.86 -7.93 -6.01
N PHE A 105 2.95 -7.24 -6.36
CA PHE A 105 4.10 -7.81 -7.01
C PHE A 105 5.40 -7.54 -6.24
N PRO A 106 6.34 -8.51 -6.21
CA PRO A 106 7.66 -8.27 -5.61
C PRO A 106 8.44 -7.23 -6.41
N SER A 107 8.89 -6.16 -5.76
CA SER A 107 9.69 -5.08 -6.38
C SER A 107 11.09 -5.53 -6.81
N ILE A 108 11.59 -6.64 -6.27
CA ILE A 108 12.96 -7.11 -6.48
C ILE A 108 13.38 -7.19 -7.95
N PHE A 109 12.47 -7.58 -8.86
CA PHE A 109 12.80 -7.66 -10.30
C PHE A 109 13.09 -6.28 -10.89
N LEU A 110 12.31 -5.27 -10.46
CA LEU A 110 12.49 -3.90 -10.94
C LEU A 110 13.67 -3.23 -10.27
N SER A 111 13.84 -3.44 -8.96
CA SER A 111 15.00 -2.96 -8.21
C SER A 111 16.31 -3.54 -8.78
N THR A 112 16.33 -4.82 -9.13
CA THR A 112 17.47 -5.45 -9.83
C THR A 112 17.70 -4.82 -11.20
N ALA A 113 16.64 -4.63 -12.01
CA ALA A 113 16.75 -3.99 -13.32
C ALA A 113 17.31 -2.57 -13.21
N ASN A 114 16.90 -1.79 -12.20
CA ASN A 114 17.44 -0.48 -11.90
C ASN A 114 18.94 -0.53 -11.63
N GLY A 115 19.41 -1.51 -10.85
CA GLY A 115 20.83 -1.74 -10.61
C GLY A 115 21.61 -2.04 -11.89
N LEU A 116 21.03 -2.82 -12.82
CA LEU A 116 21.65 -3.16 -14.09
C LEU A 116 21.67 -2.00 -15.10
N ILE A 117 20.65 -1.14 -15.08
CA ILE A 117 20.52 -0.03 -16.04
C ILE A 117 21.36 1.17 -15.61
N PHE A 118 21.24 1.56 -14.33
CA PHE A 118 21.76 2.83 -13.82
C PHE A 118 23.01 2.66 -12.96
N GLY A 119 23.47 1.42 -12.75
CA GLY A 119 24.50 1.08 -11.78
C GLY A 119 23.99 1.06 -10.35
N LEU A 120 24.78 0.46 -9.45
CA LEU A 120 24.33 0.19 -8.07
C LEU A 120 23.92 1.45 -7.29
N PRO A 121 24.72 2.56 -7.26
CA PRO A 121 24.35 3.70 -6.42
C PRO A 121 23.04 4.36 -6.85
N LEU A 122 22.88 4.60 -8.14
CA LEU A 122 21.70 5.27 -8.68
C LEU A 122 20.50 4.32 -8.70
N GLY A 123 20.72 3.04 -9.02
CA GLY A 123 19.68 2.00 -8.96
C GLY A 123 19.10 1.84 -7.55
N ILE A 124 19.94 1.83 -6.51
CA ILE A 124 19.52 1.80 -5.11
C ILE A 124 18.71 3.06 -4.77
N LEU A 125 19.19 4.24 -5.15
CA LEU A 125 18.51 5.49 -4.85
C LEU A 125 17.12 5.56 -5.48
N ILE A 126 17.01 5.22 -6.77
CA ILE A 126 15.75 5.22 -7.51
C ILE A 126 14.76 4.23 -6.88
N SER A 127 15.17 2.97 -6.67
CA SER A 127 14.32 1.94 -6.10
C SER A 127 13.90 2.27 -4.67
N TRP A 128 14.83 2.68 -3.82
CA TRP A 128 14.52 3.06 -2.44
C TRP A 128 13.47 4.17 -2.34
N LEU A 129 13.64 5.25 -3.11
CA LEU A 129 12.68 6.36 -3.10
C LEU A 129 11.33 5.93 -3.69
N ALA A 130 11.33 5.21 -4.81
CA ALA A 130 10.12 4.75 -5.46
C ALA A 130 9.32 3.78 -4.57
N GLU A 131 9.99 2.79 -3.98
CA GLU A 131 9.37 1.85 -3.05
C GLU A 131 8.80 2.54 -1.81
N THR A 132 9.53 3.54 -1.27
CA THR A 132 9.03 4.32 -0.13
C THR A 132 7.78 5.10 -0.50
N VAL A 133 7.78 5.80 -1.63
CA VAL A 133 6.59 6.53 -2.12
C VAL A 133 5.42 5.58 -2.35
N GLY A 134 5.67 4.45 -3.01
CA GLY A 134 4.64 3.45 -3.30
C GLY A 134 3.97 2.89 -2.04
N VAL A 135 4.75 2.46 -1.04
CA VAL A 135 4.16 1.94 0.20
C VAL A 135 3.46 3.01 1.04
N VAL A 136 3.88 4.29 0.95
CA VAL A 136 3.18 5.40 1.59
C VAL A 136 1.82 5.63 0.94
N ILE A 137 1.74 5.59 -0.39
CA ILE A 137 0.47 5.69 -1.12
C ILE A 137 -0.46 4.53 -0.71
N SER A 138 0.04 3.29 -0.72
CA SER A 138 -0.72 2.11 -0.31
C SER A 138 -1.22 2.21 1.14
N PHE A 139 -0.35 2.65 2.05
CA PHE A 139 -0.68 2.88 3.45
C PHE A 139 -1.81 3.92 3.61
N LEU A 140 -1.72 5.06 2.92
CA LEU A 140 -2.76 6.09 2.98
C LEU A 140 -4.09 5.55 2.46
N LEU A 141 -4.09 4.87 1.31
CA LEU A 141 -5.29 4.26 0.74
C LEU A 141 -5.92 3.24 1.70
N MET A 142 -5.12 2.31 2.22
CA MET A 142 -5.60 1.31 3.18
C MET A 142 -6.11 1.96 4.48
N ARG A 143 -5.43 2.98 4.98
CA ARG A 143 -5.84 3.71 6.19
C ARG A 143 -7.19 4.38 6.00
N TYR A 144 -7.36 5.14 4.92
CA TYR A 144 -8.62 5.82 4.65
C TYR A 144 -9.78 4.85 4.41
N LEU A 145 -9.52 3.71 3.76
CA LEU A 145 -10.57 2.75 3.43
C LEU A 145 -10.96 1.86 4.62
N PHE A 146 -10.00 1.40 5.42
CA PHE A 146 -10.22 0.27 6.33
C PHE A 146 -10.01 0.59 7.82
N ARG A 147 -9.35 1.71 8.19
CA ARG A 147 -9.06 2.03 9.60
C ARG A 147 -10.34 2.07 10.45
N GLY A 148 -11.41 2.70 9.99
CA GLY A 148 -12.67 2.76 10.74
C GLY A 148 -13.31 1.40 10.98
N THR A 149 -13.13 0.43 10.08
CA THR A 149 -13.56 -0.96 10.27
C THR A 149 -12.64 -1.69 11.26
N ALA A 150 -11.33 -1.46 11.17
CA ALA A 150 -10.36 -2.03 12.11
C ALA A 150 -10.61 -1.55 13.55
N GLU A 151 -10.91 -0.27 13.77
CA GLU A 151 -11.23 0.30 15.09
C GLU A 151 -12.43 -0.39 15.75
N LYS A 152 -13.46 -0.73 14.98
CA LYS A 152 -14.61 -1.48 15.49
C LYS A 152 -14.20 -2.87 15.99
N ILE A 153 -13.31 -3.55 15.28
CA ILE A 153 -12.79 -4.88 15.67
C ILE A 153 -11.85 -4.73 16.87
N ILE A 154 -10.95 -3.75 16.86
CA ILE A 154 -10.02 -3.48 17.96
C ILE A 154 -10.79 -3.19 19.27
N ALA A 155 -11.92 -2.47 19.18
CA ALA A 155 -12.76 -2.16 20.32
C ALA A 155 -13.37 -3.39 21.02
N THR A 156 -13.40 -4.56 20.38
CA THR A 156 -13.97 -5.80 20.94
C THR A 156 -13.02 -6.53 21.91
N SER A 157 -11.73 -6.21 21.92
CA SER A 157 -10.70 -6.92 22.71
C SER A 157 -9.71 -5.98 23.38
N ASN A 158 -9.49 -6.16 24.67
CA ASN A 158 -8.47 -5.39 25.42
C ASN A 158 -7.06 -5.66 24.90
N SER A 159 -6.75 -6.89 24.48
CA SER A 159 -5.45 -7.23 23.91
C SER A 159 -5.19 -6.48 22.61
N LEU A 160 -6.20 -6.39 21.73
CA LEU A 160 -6.10 -5.62 20.49
C LEU A 160 -5.94 -4.13 20.75
N LYS A 161 -6.64 -3.57 21.75
CA LYS A 161 -6.47 -2.17 22.17
C LYS A 161 -5.03 -1.89 22.64
N ASN A 162 -4.46 -2.77 23.48
CA ASN A 162 -3.11 -2.61 23.97
C ASN A 162 -2.07 -2.64 22.83
N ILE A 163 -2.24 -3.53 21.85
CA ILE A 163 -1.38 -3.62 20.66
C ILE A 163 -1.51 -2.34 19.82
N ASP A 164 -2.73 -1.87 19.61
CA ASP A 164 -2.99 -0.64 18.85
C ASP A 164 -2.40 0.60 19.53
N GLU A 165 -2.50 0.70 20.85
CA GLU A 165 -1.87 1.77 21.64
C GLU A 165 -0.35 1.70 21.61
N ALA A 166 0.23 0.51 21.74
CA ALA A 166 1.68 0.29 21.62
C ALA A 166 2.19 0.70 20.24
N SER A 167 1.41 0.45 19.18
CA SER A 167 1.74 0.88 17.82
C SER A 167 1.77 2.41 17.65
N GLY A 168 0.99 3.15 18.43
CA GLY A 168 1.03 4.61 18.46
C GLY A 168 2.26 5.17 19.18
N LYS A 169 2.77 4.48 20.20
CA LYS A 169 3.93 4.93 20.99
C LYS A 169 5.28 4.56 20.35
N ASN A 170 5.40 3.35 19.83
CA ASN A 170 6.67 2.79 19.33
C ASN A 170 6.60 2.41 17.85
N GLY A 171 5.59 2.90 17.12
CA GLY A 171 5.29 2.50 15.75
C GLY A 171 6.43 2.78 14.78
N LEU A 172 7.12 3.90 14.93
CA LEU A 172 8.28 4.25 14.12
C LEU A 172 9.38 3.20 14.22
N GLN A 173 9.78 2.84 15.45
CA GLN A 173 10.90 1.91 15.69
C GLN A 173 10.58 0.50 15.16
N TRP A 174 9.38 -0.01 15.50
CA TRP A 174 8.93 -1.32 15.04
C TRP A 174 8.79 -1.39 13.54
N MET A 175 8.21 -0.36 12.92
CA MET A 175 8.05 -0.32 11.48
C MET A 175 9.39 -0.20 10.76
N ALA A 176 10.31 0.65 11.25
CA ALA A 176 11.65 0.79 10.70
C ALA A 176 12.43 -0.53 10.77
N PHE A 177 12.39 -1.21 11.92
CA PHE A 177 13.03 -2.51 12.08
C PHE A 177 12.44 -3.57 11.16
N ALA A 178 11.11 -3.68 11.12
CA ALA A 178 10.44 -4.65 10.25
C ALA A 178 10.71 -4.40 8.75
N ARG A 179 10.83 -3.14 8.35
CA ARG A 179 11.17 -2.74 6.97
C ARG A 179 12.64 -2.96 6.61
N ALA A 180 13.53 -3.01 7.61
CA ALA A 180 14.94 -3.32 7.38
C ALA A 180 15.17 -4.80 7.07
N LEU A 181 14.23 -5.68 7.41
CA LEU A 181 14.32 -7.11 7.09
C LEU A 181 14.09 -7.31 5.59
N PRO A 182 15.07 -7.84 4.86
CA PRO A 182 14.92 -8.10 3.43
C PRO A 182 13.87 -9.20 3.19
N TYR A 183 13.22 -9.15 2.03
CA TYR A 183 12.25 -10.15 1.57
C TYR A 183 10.97 -10.29 2.42
N PHE A 184 10.77 -9.45 3.44
CA PHE A 184 9.53 -9.47 4.19
C PHE A 184 8.37 -8.91 3.33
N PRO A 185 7.18 -9.57 3.31
CA PRO A 185 6.08 -9.13 2.46
C PRO A 185 5.64 -7.69 2.76
N SER A 186 5.96 -6.77 1.87
CA SER A 186 5.77 -5.32 2.03
C SER A 186 4.31 -4.95 2.25
N GLY A 187 3.39 -5.64 1.56
CA GLY A 187 1.94 -5.44 1.69
C GLY A 187 1.41 -5.74 3.08
N ILE A 188 1.93 -6.78 3.76
CA ILE A 188 1.54 -7.14 5.13
C ILE A 188 1.93 -6.03 6.10
N LEU A 189 3.18 -5.53 6.03
CA LEU A 189 3.64 -4.42 6.88
C LEU A 189 2.85 -3.14 6.61
N THR A 190 2.50 -2.90 5.35
CA THR A 190 1.67 -1.75 4.98
C THR A 190 0.28 -1.86 5.57
N ALA A 191 -0.35 -3.03 5.50
CA ALA A 191 -1.66 -3.27 6.10
C ALA A 191 -1.63 -3.11 7.63
N ILE A 192 -0.64 -3.70 8.32
CA ILE A 192 -0.47 -3.56 9.77
C ILE A 192 -0.31 -2.08 10.14
N GLY A 193 0.57 -1.35 9.45
CA GLY A 193 0.74 0.08 9.67
C GLY A 193 -0.54 0.88 9.43
N ALA A 194 -1.24 0.63 8.34
CA ALA A 194 -2.46 1.34 7.98
C ALA A 194 -3.60 1.12 8.99
N LEU A 195 -3.70 -0.07 9.56
CA LEU A 195 -4.73 -0.43 10.53
C LEU A 195 -4.36 -0.07 11.99
N SER A 196 -3.11 0.31 12.24
CA SER A 196 -2.59 0.68 13.56
C SER A 196 -2.68 2.18 13.84
N LYS A 197 -2.33 2.61 15.07
CA LYS A 197 -2.28 4.03 15.50
C LYS A 197 -0.98 4.75 15.10
N ILE A 198 -0.08 4.13 14.32
CA ILE A 198 1.15 4.80 13.88
C ILE A 198 0.80 6.10 13.13
N SER A 199 1.49 7.20 13.42
CA SER A 199 1.27 8.45 12.70
C SER A 199 1.73 8.35 11.24
N VAL A 200 1.15 9.17 10.35
CA VAL A 200 1.60 9.23 8.94
C VAL A 200 3.08 9.62 8.86
N GLY A 201 3.50 10.60 9.68
CA GLY A 201 4.89 11.04 9.73
C GLY A 201 5.84 9.94 10.18
N ASP A 202 5.50 9.23 11.29
CA ASP A 202 6.30 8.11 11.77
C ASP A 202 6.39 6.99 10.74
N TYR A 203 5.28 6.70 10.03
CA TYR A 203 5.29 5.69 8.98
C TYR A 203 6.20 6.07 7.82
N ILE A 204 6.19 7.34 7.37
CA ILE A 204 7.07 7.82 6.30
C ILE A 204 8.54 7.70 6.73
N ILE A 205 8.87 8.22 7.93
CA ILE A 205 10.25 8.18 8.47
C ILE A 205 10.72 6.74 8.65
N ALA A 206 9.87 5.87 9.20
CA ALA A 206 10.18 4.46 9.39
C ALA A 206 10.49 3.75 8.06
N ASN A 207 9.73 4.08 6.99
CA ASN A 207 9.98 3.50 5.67
C ASN A 207 11.25 4.07 5.02
N LEU A 208 11.52 5.38 5.15
CA LEU A 208 12.77 5.96 4.67
C LEU A 208 13.99 5.30 5.32
N ILE A 209 13.97 5.11 6.62
CA ILE A 209 15.10 4.50 7.35
C ILE A 209 15.16 2.99 7.08
N GLY A 210 14.04 2.29 7.24
CA GLY A 210 14.00 0.84 7.19
C GLY A 210 14.15 0.26 5.80
N LYS A 211 13.54 0.87 4.77
CA LYS A 211 13.64 0.37 3.41
C LYS A 211 15.01 0.58 2.77
N PHE A 212 15.78 1.55 3.21
CA PHE A 212 17.10 1.80 2.63
C PHE A 212 18.01 0.55 2.65
N PRO A 213 18.27 -0.09 3.82
CA PRO A 213 19.13 -1.27 3.87
C PRO A 213 18.52 -2.47 3.12
N SER A 214 17.21 -2.71 3.22
CA SER A 214 16.57 -3.83 2.52
C SER A 214 16.62 -3.66 1.01
N THR A 215 16.25 -2.48 0.47
CA THR A 215 16.31 -2.19 -0.96
C THR A 215 17.76 -2.21 -1.49
N ALA A 216 18.71 -1.69 -0.70
CA ALA A 216 20.12 -1.76 -1.09
C ALA A 216 20.60 -3.21 -1.23
N LEU A 217 20.23 -4.09 -0.28
CA LEU A 217 20.53 -5.51 -0.37
C LEU A 217 19.84 -6.17 -1.57
N GLU A 218 18.57 -5.88 -1.82
CA GLU A 218 17.83 -6.42 -2.96
C GLU A 218 18.48 -6.04 -4.30
N VAL A 219 18.84 -4.78 -4.48
CA VAL A 219 19.50 -4.28 -5.71
C VAL A 219 20.87 -4.93 -5.89
N VAL A 220 21.69 -4.99 -4.83
CA VAL A 220 23.04 -5.55 -4.91
C VAL A 220 23.00 -7.06 -5.15
N ILE A 221 22.20 -7.79 -4.38
CA ILE A 221 22.08 -9.25 -4.54
C ILE A 221 21.51 -9.57 -5.93
N GLY A 222 20.45 -8.89 -6.35
CA GLY A 222 19.86 -9.10 -7.67
C GLY A 222 20.85 -8.81 -8.80
N HIS A 223 21.57 -7.69 -8.74
CA HIS A 223 22.63 -7.34 -9.70
C HIS A 223 23.73 -8.41 -9.74
N ASP A 224 24.16 -8.89 -8.58
CA ASP A 224 25.27 -9.86 -8.49
C ASP A 224 24.86 -11.27 -8.91
N ILE A 225 23.60 -11.66 -8.69
CA ILE A 225 23.07 -12.92 -9.25
C ILE A 225 23.14 -12.90 -10.77
N VAL A 226 22.71 -11.81 -11.40
CA VAL A 226 22.74 -11.66 -12.86
C VAL A 226 24.18 -11.65 -13.39
N ASN A 227 25.09 -11.01 -12.66
CA ASN A 227 26.50 -10.89 -13.01
C ASN A 227 27.41 -11.85 -12.20
N PHE A 228 26.92 -13.06 -11.92
CA PHE A 228 27.56 -14.03 -11.00
C PHE A 228 29.03 -14.28 -11.29
N LYS A 229 29.40 -14.44 -12.56
CA LYS A 229 30.79 -14.70 -12.97
C LYS A 229 31.78 -13.63 -12.50
N GLN A 230 31.33 -12.38 -12.37
CA GLN A 230 32.18 -11.25 -12.00
C GLN A 230 32.09 -10.93 -10.49
N ASN A 231 30.97 -11.25 -9.84
CA ASN A 231 30.66 -10.79 -8.49
C ASN A 231 30.42 -11.93 -7.48
N SER A 232 30.84 -13.16 -7.78
CA SER A 232 30.61 -14.33 -6.93
C SER A 232 31.13 -14.16 -5.49
N MET A 233 32.29 -13.53 -5.31
CA MET A 233 32.86 -13.29 -3.97
C MET A 233 31.99 -12.32 -3.14
N ARG A 234 31.51 -11.23 -3.76
CA ARG A 234 30.62 -10.25 -3.07
C ARG A 234 29.28 -10.90 -2.72
N LEU A 235 28.70 -11.66 -3.63
CA LEU A 235 27.46 -12.38 -3.40
C LEU A 235 27.60 -13.36 -2.23
N THR A 236 28.69 -14.12 -2.16
CA THR A 236 28.97 -15.05 -1.07
C THR A 236 29.00 -14.34 0.28
N VAL A 237 29.68 -13.17 0.36
CA VAL A 237 29.78 -12.40 1.61
C VAL A 237 28.43 -11.80 2.04
N LEU A 238 27.53 -11.50 1.09
CA LEU A 238 26.22 -10.91 1.40
C LEU A 238 25.15 -11.93 1.82
N VAL A 239 25.33 -13.20 1.46
CA VAL A 239 24.35 -14.27 1.71
C VAL A 239 24.72 -15.10 2.98
N ILE A 240 25.97 -15.05 3.43
CA ILE A 240 26.43 -15.67 4.68
C ILE A 240 26.25 -14.71 5.85
#